data_a39a1b8fd0a3d576f4b035bf723ea3ab
#
_entry.id   a39a1b8fd0a3d576f4b035bf723ea3ab
#
_cell.length_a   1.000
_cell.length_b   1.000
_cell.length_c   1.000
_cell.angle_alpha   90.00
_cell.angle_beta   90.00
_cell.angle_gamma   90.00
#
_symmetry.space_group_name_H-M   'P 1'
#
loop_
_entity.id
_entity.type
_entity.pdbx_description
1 polymer ?
#
loop_
_entity_poly.entity_id
_entity_poly.type
_entity_poly.pdbx_seq_one_letter_code
_entity_poly.pdbx_strand_id
1 'polypeptide(L)'
;MRKQKLFVLLWMLVLTCLPVSAEEYRNPVIPGYHPDPSVCRVGDTFYLVNSSFQYFPGVPIFQSKDLVHWQQIGNVLDRESQVPLKGTSSWLGIYAPTIRYHEGTYYMITTNVGNGGNFMVTAKDPRGPWSEPVWLKQQGIDPSLYFENGKCYMVSNPGDAIWLCEINPKTGEQLTESRKLWQGDGGRYPEGPHIYKKDGYYYLLISEGGTELAHRLTIARSRNIEGPYESNPNNPLLTNCSRLGQSMQIQGTGHGDLVQAADGSWWMVFLAYRNFGGSYHHLGRETYLAPVEWKEGEWPVVNGGLPADTLMKAKLLPGVPLEKHLEADAEDAPTTGSFEWVQLQNPIPDKYLRNDTMAVDEKFFVRLYPHGTLTQNQQPTFVGRRQESANFILETDVVTKGDAEAGLSVYQIHDGHVDLFVSKKQVALRCKLKSIDYVVKSVPRLRKDAVKLRISSDGEMYRFAYSFDGKKFHDLGSMNCSLMSTEVAGGFTGVVLGMFAEGKEKSGYADFGYFRYNEK
;
A
#
# COMPACT_ATOMS: atom_id res chain seq x y z
N MET A 1 57.15 56.13 36.57
CA MET A 1 57.11 55.09 35.51
C MET A 1 56.15 53.96 35.91
N ARG A 2 54.90 54.02 35.47
CA ARG A 2 53.88 52.99 35.74
C ARG A 2 53.84 51.97 34.58
N LYS A 3 54.10 50.69 34.84
CA LYS A 3 53.98 49.61 33.89
C LYS A 3 52.49 49.19 33.82
N GLN A 4 51.82 49.41 32.70
CA GLN A 4 50.52 48.83 32.38
C GLN A 4 50.71 47.38 31.97
N LYS A 5 50.02 46.48 32.69
CA LYS A 5 49.88 45.05 32.32
C LYS A 5 48.66 44.93 31.42
N LEU A 6 48.89 44.56 30.16
CA LEU A 6 47.86 44.25 29.20
C LEU A 6 47.37 42.82 29.51
N PHE A 7 46.11 42.67 29.94
CA PHE A 7 45.45 41.37 30.05
C PHE A 7 44.74 41.05 28.73
N VAL A 8 45.28 40.06 27.99
CA VAL A 8 44.63 39.52 26.80
C VAL A 8 43.68 38.43 27.28
N LEU A 9 42.36 38.67 27.22
CA LEU A 9 41.31 37.70 27.50
C LEU A 9 41.09 36.86 26.25
N LEU A 10 41.60 35.61 26.26
CA LEU A 10 41.37 34.62 25.20
C LEU A 10 40.00 33.98 25.46
N TRP A 11 38.99 34.37 24.68
CA TRP A 11 37.70 33.69 24.66
C TRP A 11 37.84 32.39 23.87
N MET A 12 37.95 31.24 24.56
CA MET A 12 37.74 29.93 23.95
C MET A 12 36.26 29.75 23.68
N LEU A 13 35.89 29.81 22.40
CA LEU A 13 34.58 29.36 21.95
C LEU A 13 34.56 27.82 22.05
N VAL A 14 34.04 27.30 23.15
CA VAL A 14 33.72 25.86 23.27
C VAL A 14 32.46 25.64 22.44
N LEU A 15 32.61 25.20 21.20
CA LEU A 15 31.49 24.59 20.46
C LEU A 15 31.11 23.33 21.21
N THR A 16 30.09 23.40 22.07
CA THR A 16 29.43 22.25 22.61
C THR A 16 28.63 21.60 21.48
N CYS A 17 29.19 20.60 20.80
CA CYS A 17 28.39 19.66 20.04
C CYS A 17 27.44 18.99 21.05
N LEU A 18 26.25 19.51 21.18
CA LEU A 18 25.18 18.79 21.87
C LEU A 18 24.97 17.50 21.05
N PRO A 19 24.98 16.32 21.68
CA PRO A 19 24.64 15.10 20.98
C PRO A 19 23.21 15.28 20.45
N VAL A 20 23.04 15.22 19.14
CA VAL A 20 21.70 15.17 18.54
C VAL A 20 21.10 13.88 19.03
N SER A 21 20.11 13.97 19.93
CA SER A 21 19.37 12.81 20.42
C SER A 21 18.67 12.17 19.24
N ALA A 22 18.87 10.87 19.04
CA ALA A 22 18.05 10.11 18.12
C ALA A 22 16.61 10.11 18.64
N GLU A 23 15.67 10.45 17.78
CA GLU A 23 14.25 10.42 18.07
C GLU A 23 13.68 9.04 17.69
N GLU A 24 12.56 8.66 18.29
CA GLU A 24 11.89 7.39 18.01
C GLU A 24 10.70 7.62 17.07
N TYR A 25 10.53 6.71 16.11
CA TYR A 25 9.33 6.64 15.27
C TYR A 25 8.86 5.19 15.13
N ARG A 26 7.61 5.02 14.74
CA ARG A 26 7.00 3.70 14.60
C ARG A 26 6.85 3.29 13.13
N ASN A 27 7.19 2.04 12.87
CA ASN A 27 6.87 1.31 11.65
C ASN A 27 5.66 0.37 11.88
N PRO A 28 4.82 0.14 10.84
CA PRO A 28 4.86 0.75 9.52
C PRO A 28 4.53 2.25 9.56
N VAL A 29 5.11 3.03 8.63
CA VAL A 29 4.77 4.46 8.48
C VAL A 29 3.47 4.66 7.68
N ILE A 30 3.07 3.68 6.86
CA ILE A 30 1.74 3.58 6.26
C ILE A 30 1.23 2.17 6.55
N PRO A 31 0.33 2.00 7.53
CA PRO A 31 -0.19 0.70 7.93
C PRO A 31 -1.23 0.15 6.96
N GLY A 32 -1.52 -1.14 7.09
CA GLY A 32 -2.45 -1.87 6.23
C GLY A 32 -1.85 -2.15 4.85
N TYR A 33 -2.66 -2.69 3.97
CA TYR A 33 -2.25 -3.15 2.65
C TYR A 33 -1.80 -2.01 1.73
N HIS A 34 -0.55 -1.55 1.89
CA HIS A 34 0.15 -0.55 1.09
C HIS A 34 1.54 -1.05 0.72
N PRO A 35 1.66 -2.04 -0.19
CA PRO A 35 2.93 -2.63 -0.56
C PRO A 35 3.68 -1.85 -1.64
N ASP A 36 4.90 -2.26 -1.90
CA ASP A 36 5.72 -1.85 -3.03
C ASP A 36 5.86 -0.32 -3.14
N PRO A 37 6.33 0.36 -2.07
CA PRO A 37 6.40 1.82 -2.05
C PRO A 37 7.47 2.34 -3.00
N SER A 38 7.15 3.40 -3.74
CA SER A 38 8.12 4.24 -4.42
C SER A 38 7.94 5.70 -4.05
N VAL A 39 9.04 6.43 -3.89
CA VAL A 39 9.06 7.79 -3.37
C VAL A 39 9.86 8.75 -4.25
N CYS A 40 9.39 9.99 -4.38
CA CYS A 40 10.18 11.09 -4.90
C CYS A 40 10.05 12.33 -4.02
N ARG A 41 11.01 13.25 -4.12
CA ARG A 41 11.02 14.52 -3.40
C ARG A 41 10.94 15.71 -4.36
N VAL A 42 10.06 16.66 -4.04
CA VAL A 42 9.95 17.93 -4.76
C VAL A 42 9.98 19.07 -3.74
N GLY A 43 11.04 19.84 -3.77
CA GLY A 43 11.29 20.84 -2.72
C GLY A 43 11.50 20.19 -1.36
N ASP A 44 10.62 20.49 -0.42
CA ASP A 44 10.60 19.94 0.95
C ASP A 44 9.51 18.88 1.16
N THR A 45 8.83 18.46 0.09
CA THR A 45 7.71 17.51 0.15
C THR A 45 8.08 16.19 -0.51
N PHE A 46 7.73 15.11 0.14
CA PHE A 46 7.85 13.76 -0.37
C PHE A 46 6.51 13.27 -0.89
N TYR A 47 6.53 12.54 -2.01
CA TYR A 47 5.36 11.90 -2.60
C TYR A 47 5.64 10.41 -2.75
N LEU A 48 4.68 9.59 -2.34
CA LEU A 48 4.82 8.13 -2.33
C LEU A 48 3.59 7.48 -2.97
N VAL A 49 3.83 6.39 -3.69
CA VAL A 49 2.80 5.58 -4.34
C VAL A 49 2.96 4.11 -3.95
N ASN A 50 1.85 3.35 -4.01
CA ASN A 50 1.81 1.92 -3.71
C ASN A 50 1.04 1.13 -4.78
N SER A 51 1.30 -0.17 -4.87
CA SER A 51 0.51 -1.12 -5.67
C SER A 51 -0.94 -1.16 -5.21
N SER A 52 -1.83 -1.45 -6.13
CA SER A 52 -3.27 -1.56 -5.82
C SER A 52 -3.94 -2.84 -6.33
N PHE A 53 -3.24 -3.66 -7.11
CA PHE A 53 -3.74 -4.92 -7.66
C PHE A 53 -5.12 -4.77 -8.34
N GLN A 54 -6.11 -5.56 -7.93
CA GLN A 54 -7.48 -5.48 -8.48
C GLN A 54 -8.29 -4.27 -8.00
N TYR A 55 -7.79 -3.50 -7.01
CA TYR A 55 -8.59 -2.45 -6.37
C TYR A 55 -8.64 -1.16 -7.20
N PHE A 56 -9.84 -0.59 -7.27
CA PHE A 56 -10.12 0.69 -7.93
C PHE A 56 -10.71 1.70 -6.92
N PRO A 57 -10.31 2.98 -6.93
CA PRO A 57 -9.24 3.58 -7.73
C PRO A 57 -7.89 2.95 -7.45
N GLY A 58 -6.97 2.99 -8.45
CA GLY A 58 -5.66 2.39 -8.38
C GLY A 58 -4.55 3.36 -8.03
N VAL A 59 -3.46 2.84 -7.46
CA VAL A 59 -2.24 3.57 -7.10
C VAL A 59 -2.53 4.73 -6.16
N PRO A 60 -2.77 4.48 -4.87
CA PRO A 60 -2.89 5.55 -3.88
C PRO A 60 -1.62 6.38 -3.87
N ILE A 61 -1.78 7.70 -3.77
CA ILE A 61 -0.67 8.66 -3.67
C ILE A 61 -0.74 9.41 -2.35
N PHE A 62 0.40 9.47 -1.68
CA PHE A 62 0.57 10.11 -0.38
C PHE A 62 1.57 11.27 -0.46
N GLN A 63 1.45 12.21 0.47
CA GLN A 63 2.45 13.26 0.71
C GLN A 63 2.93 13.23 2.16
N SER A 64 4.19 13.65 2.36
CA SER A 64 4.81 13.82 3.67
C SER A 64 5.82 14.96 3.66
N LYS A 65 6.08 15.55 4.84
CA LYS A 65 7.17 16.51 5.05
C LYS A 65 8.36 15.89 5.79
N ASP A 66 8.16 14.76 6.44
CA ASP A 66 9.14 14.15 7.36
C ASP A 66 9.38 12.64 7.12
N LEU A 67 8.71 12.04 6.11
CA LEU A 67 8.74 10.61 5.78
C LEU A 67 8.08 9.68 6.82
N VAL A 68 7.71 10.20 7.99
CA VAL A 68 7.06 9.43 9.06
C VAL A 68 5.54 9.59 9.03
N HIS A 69 5.07 10.83 8.84
CA HIS A 69 3.65 11.15 8.80
C HIS A 69 3.20 11.35 7.35
N TRP A 70 2.32 10.45 6.89
CA TRP A 70 1.82 10.43 5.52
C TRP A 70 0.34 10.75 5.46
N GLN A 71 -0.04 11.52 4.46
CA GLN A 71 -1.43 11.84 4.13
C GLN A 71 -1.73 11.38 2.71
N GLN A 72 -2.75 10.56 2.51
CA GLN A 72 -3.24 10.24 1.17
C GLN A 72 -3.88 11.49 0.55
N ILE A 73 -3.44 11.85 -0.65
CA ILE A 73 -3.89 13.06 -1.35
C ILE A 73 -4.68 12.75 -2.63
N GLY A 74 -4.81 11.46 -2.96
CA GLY A 74 -5.53 11.02 -4.15
C GLY A 74 -5.23 9.58 -4.52
N ASN A 75 -5.65 9.24 -5.72
CA ASN A 75 -5.28 8.02 -6.43
C ASN A 75 -4.85 8.41 -7.85
N VAL A 76 -3.74 7.85 -8.32
CA VAL A 76 -3.17 8.18 -9.65
C VAL A 76 -4.06 7.67 -10.78
N LEU A 77 -4.66 6.50 -10.60
CA LEU A 77 -5.50 5.81 -11.58
C LEU A 77 -6.96 5.85 -11.12
N ASP A 78 -7.69 6.84 -11.54
CA ASP A 78 -9.07 7.13 -11.08
C ASP A 78 -10.15 6.92 -12.17
N ARG A 79 -9.74 6.51 -13.38
CA ARG A 79 -10.62 6.26 -14.52
C ARG A 79 -10.41 4.89 -15.14
N GLU A 80 -11.50 4.26 -15.60
CA GLU A 80 -11.44 2.96 -16.30
C GLU A 80 -10.56 3.00 -17.54
N SER A 81 -10.52 4.14 -18.25
CA SER A 81 -9.66 4.35 -19.43
C SER A 81 -8.16 4.23 -19.10
N GLN A 82 -7.77 4.60 -17.88
CA GLN A 82 -6.37 4.48 -17.43
C GLN A 82 -6.03 3.06 -17.01
N VAL A 83 -6.98 2.33 -16.42
CA VAL A 83 -6.70 1.04 -15.78
C VAL A 83 -7.87 0.07 -15.93
N PRO A 84 -7.91 -0.71 -17.03
CA PRO A 84 -8.89 -1.77 -17.17
C PRO A 84 -8.60 -2.91 -16.20
N LEU A 85 -9.55 -3.20 -15.27
CA LEU A 85 -9.44 -4.25 -14.25
C LEU A 85 -10.53 -5.30 -14.36
N LYS A 86 -11.46 -5.18 -15.30
CA LYS A 86 -12.54 -6.14 -15.50
C LYS A 86 -11.99 -7.55 -15.76
N GLY A 87 -12.45 -8.51 -14.96
CA GLY A 87 -12.01 -9.91 -15.05
C GLY A 87 -10.63 -10.18 -14.45
N THR A 88 -10.01 -9.19 -13.80
CA THR A 88 -8.73 -9.34 -13.12
C THR A 88 -8.88 -10.22 -11.88
N SER A 89 -8.01 -11.22 -11.72
CA SER A 89 -7.92 -12.02 -10.51
C SER A 89 -7.48 -11.18 -9.31
N SER A 90 -7.83 -11.59 -8.10
CA SER A 90 -7.59 -10.80 -6.87
C SER A 90 -6.14 -10.38 -6.64
N TRP A 91 -5.17 -11.16 -7.14
CA TRP A 91 -3.73 -10.87 -7.00
C TRP A 91 -3.06 -10.44 -8.30
N LEU A 92 -3.82 -10.12 -9.34
CA LEU A 92 -3.34 -9.49 -10.57
C LEU A 92 -3.78 -8.02 -10.62
N GLY A 93 -3.54 -7.35 -11.75
CA GLY A 93 -3.84 -5.93 -11.92
C GLY A 93 -2.60 -5.06 -11.73
N ILE A 94 -2.70 -4.02 -10.92
CA ILE A 94 -1.65 -3.00 -10.79
C ILE A 94 -0.60 -3.40 -9.76
N TYR A 95 0.56 -3.82 -10.27
CA TYR A 95 1.75 -4.16 -9.49
C TYR A 95 2.55 -2.91 -9.13
N ALA A 96 3.81 -3.07 -8.74
CA ALA A 96 4.62 -2.00 -8.20
C ALA A 96 4.68 -0.76 -9.10
N PRO A 97 4.20 0.40 -8.61
CA PRO A 97 4.37 1.67 -9.28
C PRO A 97 5.71 2.30 -8.89
N THR A 98 6.29 3.06 -9.81
CA THR A 98 7.37 3.99 -9.50
C THR A 98 6.93 5.41 -9.78
N ILE A 99 7.17 6.33 -8.83
CA ILE A 99 6.95 7.77 -9.02
C ILE A 99 8.30 8.49 -9.17
N ARG A 100 8.40 9.36 -10.20
CA ARG A 100 9.56 10.25 -10.39
C ARG A 100 9.09 11.65 -10.77
N TYR A 101 9.88 12.65 -10.40
CA TYR A 101 9.66 14.04 -10.80
C TYR A 101 10.83 14.52 -11.65
N HIS A 102 10.54 15.02 -12.83
CA HIS A 102 11.54 15.54 -13.76
C HIS A 102 10.99 16.73 -14.52
N GLU A 103 11.73 17.85 -14.51
CA GLU A 103 11.42 19.08 -15.27
C GLU A 103 9.95 19.54 -15.15
N GLY A 104 9.47 19.65 -13.89
CA GLY A 104 8.12 20.14 -13.61
C GLY A 104 6.99 19.15 -13.97
N THR A 105 7.31 17.86 -14.11
CA THR A 105 6.34 16.81 -14.43
C THR A 105 6.52 15.61 -13.49
N TYR A 106 5.44 15.13 -12.92
CA TYR A 106 5.39 13.83 -12.24
C TYR A 106 5.14 12.73 -13.26
N TYR A 107 5.89 11.65 -13.15
CA TYR A 107 5.76 10.42 -13.93
C TYR A 107 5.43 9.31 -12.96
N MET A 108 4.36 8.57 -13.20
CA MET A 108 4.09 7.30 -12.54
C MET A 108 4.08 6.20 -13.60
N ILE A 109 4.91 5.17 -13.39
CA ILE A 109 5.04 4.01 -14.27
C ILE A 109 4.73 2.76 -13.46
N THR A 110 4.01 1.80 -14.04
CA THR A 110 3.63 0.53 -13.40
C THR A 110 3.31 -0.54 -14.43
N THR A 111 2.97 -1.73 -13.95
CA THR A 111 2.52 -2.87 -14.77
C THR A 111 1.07 -3.20 -14.44
N ASN A 112 0.19 -3.28 -15.44
CA ASN A 112 -1.11 -3.94 -15.29
C ASN A 112 -0.97 -5.41 -15.70
N VAL A 113 -0.74 -6.27 -14.72
CA VAL A 113 -0.52 -7.70 -14.93
C VAL A 113 -1.83 -8.38 -15.33
N GLY A 114 -1.81 -9.01 -16.50
CA GLY A 114 -2.99 -9.65 -17.08
C GLY A 114 -3.79 -8.75 -18.05
N ASN A 115 -3.58 -7.42 -18.05
CA ASN A 115 -4.38 -6.49 -18.84
C ASN A 115 -3.53 -5.35 -19.46
N GLY A 116 -2.50 -5.69 -20.26
CA GLY A 116 -1.79 -4.71 -21.08
C GLY A 116 -0.29 -4.53 -20.81
N GLY A 117 0.21 -4.88 -19.63
CA GLY A 117 1.64 -4.78 -19.31
C GLY A 117 2.05 -3.40 -18.78
N ASN A 118 3.26 -2.96 -19.14
CA ASN A 118 3.83 -1.72 -18.62
C ASN A 118 3.20 -0.48 -19.26
N PHE A 119 2.91 0.53 -18.46
CA PHE A 119 2.43 1.83 -18.91
C PHE A 119 2.86 2.94 -17.95
N MET A 120 2.81 4.18 -18.41
CA MET A 120 3.01 5.34 -17.57
C MET A 120 1.92 6.39 -17.77
N VAL A 121 1.70 7.19 -16.73
CA VAL A 121 0.87 8.39 -16.73
C VAL A 121 1.65 9.56 -16.17
N THR A 122 1.26 10.78 -16.53
CA THR A 122 1.96 12.00 -16.12
C THR A 122 0.99 13.03 -15.55
N ALA A 123 1.50 13.89 -14.66
CA ALA A 123 0.75 15.04 -14.14
C ALA A 123 1.68 16.23 -13.85
N LYS A 124 1.09 17.43 -13.79
CA LYS A 124 1.79 18.66 -13.33
C LYS A 124 1.58 18.88 -11.83
N ASP A 125 0.48 18.41 -11.29
CA ASP A 125 0.15 18.40 -9.86
C ASP A 125 0.06 16.94 -9.40
N PRO A 126 0.64 16.56 -8.26
CA PRO A 126 0.55 15.18 -7.75
C PRO A 126 -0.87 14.73 -7.41
N ARG A 127 -1.80 15.69 -7.21
CA ARG A 127 -3.24 15.41 -7.05
C ARG A 127 -3.95 15.14 -8.37
N GLY A 128 -3.28 15.34 -9.49
CA GLY A 128 -3.82 15.18 -10.84
C GLY A 128 -4.36 16.49 -11.45
N PRO A 129 -5.15 16.41 -12.53
CA PRO A 129 -5.49 15.18 -13.19
C PRO A 129 -4.28 14.48 -13.83
N TRP A 130 -4.20 13.17 -13.70
CA TRP A 130 -3.19 12.35 -14.36
C TRP A 130 -3.62 12.06 -15.80
N SER A 131 -2.65 11.94 -16.69
CA SER A 131 -2.89 11.71 -18.12
C SER A 131 -3.54 10.35 -18.41
N GLU A 132 -4.01 10.15 -19.63
CA GLU A 132 -4.26 8.81 -20.17
C GLU A 132 -2.95 8.01 -20.26
N PRO A 133 -3.02 6.66 -20.23
CA PRO A 133 -1.83 5.82 -20.19
C PRO A 133 -1.06 5.83 -21.51
N VAL A 134 0.25 5.90 -21.40
CA VAL A 134 1.17 5.63 -22.49
C VAL A 134 1.73 4.22 -22.29
N TRP A 135 1.32 3.27 -23.12
CA TRP A 135 1.73 1.88 -23.05
C TRP A 135 3.14 1.68 -23.57
N LEU A 136 3.92 0.82 -22.92
CA LEU A 136 5.35 0.63 -23.16
C LEU A 136 5.65 -0.75 -23.73
N LYS A 137 6.65 -0.83 -24.60
CA LYS A 137 7.00 -2.08 -25.29
C LYS A 137 7.83 -3.02 -24.43
N GLN A 138 8.76 -2.49 -23.62
CA GLN A 138 9.59 -3.32 -22.75
C GLN A 138 8.72 -4.09 -21.76
N GLN A 139 8.89 -5.40 -21.74
CA GLN A 139 8.13 -6.32 -20.90
C GLN A 139 8.72 -6.42 -19.50
N GLY A 140 8.03 -7.16 -18.63
CA GLY A 140 8.41 -7.41 -17.26
C GLY A 140 7.55 -6.65 -16.27
N ILE A 141 7.86 -6.82 -14.98
CA ILE A 141 7.17 -6.13 -13.88
C ILE A 141 8.08 -5.08 -13.27
N ASP A 142 7.52 -4.28 -12.37
CA ASP A 142 8.19 -3.30 -11.51
C ASP A 142 9.04 -2.30 -12.30
N PRO A 143 8.45 -1.64 -13.33
CA PRO A 143 9.21 -0.70 -14.12
C PRO A 143 9.59 0.54 -13.31
N SER A 144 10.80 1.07 -13.53
CA SER A 144 11.18 2.38 -13.01
C SER A 144 11.86 3.23 -14.07
N LEU A 145 11.87 4.56 -13.83
CA LEU A 145 12.45 5.56 -14.73
C LEU A 145 13.66 6.22 -14.08
N TYR A 146 14.69 6.47 -14.91
CA TYR A 146 15.84 7.27 -14.56
C TYR A 146 16.11 8.31 -15.65
N PHE A 147 16.20 9.59 -15.27
CA PHE A 147 16.41 10.71 -16.19
C PHE A 147 17.83 11.27 -16.05
N GLU A 148 18.54 11.40 -17.18
CA GLU A 148 19.84 12.01 -17.22
C GLU A 148 20.19 12.55 -18.60
N ASN A 149 20.76 13.77 -18.68
CA ASN A 149 21.26 14.38 -19.92
C ASN A 149 20.25 14.38 -21.07
N GLY A 150 18.98 14.67 -20.76
CA GLY A 150 17.89 14.69 -21.73
C GLY A 150 17.40 13.31 -22.21
N LYS A 151 17.91 12.24 -21.62
CA LYS A 151 17.48 10.85 -21.85
C LYS A 151 16.58 10.34 -20.72
N CYS A 152 15.68 9.43 -21.06
CA CYS A 152 14.87 8.69 -20.13
C CYS A 152 15.16 7.19 -20.27
N TYR A 153 15.68 6.60 -19.21
CA TYR A 153 15.94 5.16 -19.14
C TYR A 153 14.82 4.47 -18.37
N MET A 154 14.37 3.33 -18.89
CA MET A 154 13.43 2.44 -18.24
C MET A 154 14.14 1.16 -17.85
N VAL A 155 13.98 0.74 -16.60
CA VAL A 155 14.37 -0.60 -16.13
C VAL A 155 13.14 -1.38 -15.70
N SER A 156 13.15 -2.70 -15.89
CA SER A 156 12.10 -3.63 -15.46
C SER A 156 12.64 -5.05 -15.34
N ASN A 157 11.86 -5.96 -14.76
CA ASN A 157 12.19 -7.38 -14.68
C ASN A 157 11.27 -8.22 -15.59
N PRO A 158 11.71 -8.64 -16.78
CA PRO A 158 10.97 -9.59 -17.61
C PRO A 158 11.15 -11.07 -17.19
N GLY A 159 11.87 -11.37 -16.09
CA GLY A 159 12.05 -12.74 -15.62
C GLY A 159 13.22 -12.95 -14.65
N ASP A 160 14.40 -13.25 -15.17
CA ASP A 160 15.57 -13.68 -14.38
C ASP A 160 16.60 -12.58 -14.10
N ALA A 161 16.35 -11.38 -14.58
CA ALA A 161 17.28 -10.26 -14.46
C ALA A 161 16.60 -8.92 -14.67
N ILE A 162 17.32 -7.86 -14.32
CA ILE A 162 16.91 -6.48 -14.63
C ILE A 162 17.43 -6.12 -16.02
N TRP A 163 16.53 -5.52 -16.80
CA TRP A 163 16.78 -5.08 -18.16
C TRP A 163 16.56 -3.57 -18.28
N LEU A 164 17.31 -2.93 -19.16
CA LEU A 164 17.28 -1.48 -19.41
C LEU A 164 17.08 -1.19 -20.89
N CYS A 165 16.26 -0.19 -21.18
CA CYS A 165 16.21 0.48 -22.48
C CYS A 165 16.10 1.99 -22.31
N GLU A 166 16.38 2.76 -23.37
CA GLU A 166 16.04 4.18 -23.47
C GLU A 166 14.65 4.32 -24.10
N ILE A 167 13.81 5.19 -23.55
CA ILE A 167 12.47 5.47 -24.07
C ILE A 167 12.26 6.96 -24.30
N ASN A 168 11.33 7.30 -25.16
CA ASN A 168 10.77 8.65 -25.24
C ASN A 168 9.67 8.79 -24.19
N PRO A 169 9.84 9.61 -23.12
CA PRO A 169 8.87 9.68 -22.02
C PRO A 169 7.54 10.36 -22.40
N LYS A 170 7.43 10.96 -23.59
CA LYS A 170 6.19 11.58 -24.07
C LYS A 170 5.34 10.60 -24.91
N THR A 171 5.99 9.73 -25.67
CA THR A 171 5.31 8.81 -26.61
C THR A 171 5.34 7.36 -26.18
N GLY A 172 6.21 6.99 -25.22
CA GLY A 172 6.47 5.60 -24.84
C GLY A 172 7.31 4.82 -25.84
N GLU A 173 7.77 5.47 -26.93
CA GLU A 173 8.61 4.82 -27.94
C GLU A 173 9.91 4.32 -27.31
N GLN A 174 10.22 3.03 -27.52
CA GLN A 174 11.48 2.44 -27.15
C GLN A 174 12.55 2.83 -28.16
N LEU A 175 13.57 3.57 -27.72
CA LEU A 175 14.62 4.15 -28.57
C LEU A 175 15.84 3.25 -28.74
N THR A 176 16.07 2.32 -27.80
CA THR A 176 17.16 1.35 -27.85
C THR A 176 16.63 -0.06 -27.61
N GLU A 177 17.36 -1.07 -28.07
CA GLU A 177 17.07 -2.44 -27.69
C GLU A 177 17.26 -2.63 -26.18
N SER A 178 16.44 -3.50 -25.58
CA SER A 178 16.56 -3.86 -24.16
C SER A 178 17.83 -4.68 -23.94
N ARG A 179 18.59 -4.32 -22.91
CA ARG A 179 19.79 -5.06 -22.51
C ARG A 179 19.73 -5.49 -21.05
N LYS A 180 20.28 -6.66 -20.78
CA LYS A 180 20.43 -7.20 -19.43
C LYS A 180 21.49 -6.40 -18.69
N LEU A 181 21.13 -5.90 -17.48
CA LEU A 181 22.04 -5.17 -16.60
C LEU A 181 22.65 -6.06 -15.54
N TRP A 182 21.80 -6.72 -14.74
CA TRP A 182 22.19 -7.48 -13.57
C TRP A 182 21.12 -8.51 -13.22
N GLN A 183 21.55 -9.68 -12.77
CA GLN A 183 20.65 -10.77 -12.38
C GLN A 183 20.50 -10.92 -10.86
N GLY A 184 20.98 -9.92 -10.11
CA GLY A 184 20.97 -9.95 -8.65
C GLY A 184 22.19 -10.67 -8.06
N ASP A 185 22.11 -10.92 -6.78
CA ASP A 185 23.18 -11.48 -5.94
C ASP A 185 22.87 -12.95 -5.56
N GLY A 186 22.25 -13.69 -6.47
CA GLY A 186 21.95 -15.12 -6.38
C GLY A 186 20.64 -15.46 -5.68
N GLY A 187 19.78 -14.50 -5.38
CA GLY A 187 18.41 -14.74 -4.95
C GLY A 187 17.49 -15.05 -6.11
N ARG A 188 16.33 -15.68 -5.82
CA ARG A 188 15.28 -15.86 -6.80
C ARG A 188 14.50 -14.55 -7.02
N TYR A 189 13.90 -14.38 -8.19
CA TYR A 189 13.00 -13.26 -8.53
C TYR A 189 13.63 -11.88 -8.27
N PRO A 190 14.68 -11.48 -9.01
CA PRO A 190 15.19 -10.12 -8.94
C PRO A 190 14.11 -9.16 -9.43
N GLU A 191 13.67 -8.20 -8.60
CA GLU A 191 12.53 -7.33 -8.87
C GLU A 191 12.73 -5.93 -8.26
N GLY A 192 11.78 -4.99 -8.47
CA GLY A 192 11.80 -3.65 -7.87
C GLY A 192 13.03 -2.81 -8.20
N PRO A 193 13.50 -2.72 -9.47
CA PRO A 193 14.75 -2.06 -9.79
C PRO A 193 14.64 -0.54 -9.72
N HIS A 194 15.60 0.12 -9.06
CA HIS A 194 15.78 1.57 -9.07
C HIS A 194 17.23 1.96 -9.33
N ILE A 195 17.45 2.95 -10.21
CA ILE A 195 18.79 3.50 -10.51
C ILE A 195 18.99 4.83 -9.80
N TYR A 196 20.15 4.97 -9.16
CA TYR A 196 20.61 6.22 -8.54
C TYR A 196 22.00 6.56 -9.02
N LYS A 197 22.32 7.86 -9.08
CA LYS A 197 23.69 8.32 -9.38
C LYS A 197 24.28 9.06 -8.20
N LYS A 198 25.43 8.59 -7.73
CA LYS A 198 26.19 9.22 -6.64
C LYS A 198 27.68 8.97 -6.82
N ASP A 199 28.49 10.01 -6.58
CA ASP A 199 29.96 9.97 -6.61
C ASP A 199 30.54 9.33 -7.90
N GLY A 200 29.89 9.60 -9.05
CA GLY A 200 30.29 9.09 -10.36
C GLY A 200 29.98 7.62 -10.59
N TYR A 201 29.18 6.97 -9.72
CA TYR A 201 28.64 5.63 -9.94
C TYR A 201 27.14 5.67 -10.16
N TYR A 202 26.65 4.75 -10.98
CA TYR A 202 25.26 4.34 -11.06
C TYR A 202 25.08 3.17 -10.10
N TYR A 203 24.12 3.29 -9.20
CA TYR A 203 23.74 2.24 -8.26
C TYR A 203 22.39 1.65 -8.70
N LEU A 204 22.31 0.34 -8.77
CA LEU A 204 21.10 -0.41 -9.08
C LEU A 204 20.65 -1.15 -7.82
N LEU A 205 19.60 -0.65 -7.18
CA LEU A 205 18.90 -1.27 -6.06
C LEU A 205 17.85 -2.23 -6.60
N ILE A 206 17.75 -3.43 -6.04
CA ILE A 206 16.71 -4.41 -6.37
C ILE A 206 16.27 -5.18 -5.13
N SER A 207 15.18 -5.93 -5.28
CA SER A 207 14.76 -6.95 -4.32
C SER A 207 14.98 -8.35 -4.88
N GLU A 208 15.21 -9.30 -4.00
CA GLU A 208 15.39 -10.73 -4.30
C GLU A 208 14.74 -11.58 -3.21
N GLY A 209 14.53 -12.86 -3.49
CA GLY A 209 14.03 -13.84 -2.53
C GLY A 209 12.53 -14.13 -2.66
N GLY A 210 11.81 -13.33 -3.46
CA GLY A 210 10.35 -13.31 -3.52
C GLY A 210 9.76 -12.62 -2.30
N THR A 211 8.51 -12.17 -2.41
CA THR A 211 7.83 -11.31 -1.42
C THR A 211 7.39 -12.04 -0.14
N GLU A 212 8.15 -13.02 0.29
CA GLU A 212 7.91 -13.89 1.46
C GLU A 212 9.04 -13.70 2.48
N LEU A 213 9.21 -14.67 3.37
CA LEU A 213 10.20 -14.63 4.45
C LEU A 213 11.64 -14.36 3.97
N ALA A 214 12.05 -14.89 2.80
CA ALA A 214 13.39 -14.73 2.26
C ALA A 214 13.62 -13.40 1.51
N HIS A 215 12.61 -12.53 1.45
CA HIS A 215 12.68 -11.24 0.76
C HIS A 215 13.79 -10.37 1.34
N ARG A 216 14.55 -9.71 0.45
CA ARG A 216 15.71 -8.90 0.83
C ARG A 216 16.02 -7.85 -0.21
N LEU A 217 16.71 -6.81 0.18
CA LEU A 217 17.23 -5.78 -0.71
C LEU A 217 18.70 -6.01 -0.98
N THR A 218 19.09 -5.91 -2.25
CA THR A 218 20.49 -6.00 -2.72
C THR A 218 20.79 -4.82 -3.63
N ILE A 219 22.07 -4.43 -3.72
CA ILE A 219 22.51 -3.29 -4.51
C ILE A 219 23.82 -3.63 -5.25
N ALA A 220 23.94 -3.12 -6.45
CA ALA A 220 25.15 -3.16 -7.26
C ALA A 220 25.48 -1.77 -7.80
N ARG A 221 26.72 -1.53 -8.27
CA ARG A 221 27.12 -0.25 -8.86
C ARG A 221 27.97 -0.43 -10.12
N SER A 222 27.97 0.59 -10.96
CA SER A 222 28.80 0.66 -12.17
C SER A 222 29.23 2.10 -12.47
N ARG A 223 30.33 2.28 -13.18
CA ARG A 223 30.70 3.58 -13.77
C ARG A 223 29.90 3.93 -15.02
N ASN A 224 29.26 2.95 -15.62
CA ASN A 224 28.42 3.10 -16.81
C ASN A 224 26.99 2.62 -16.48
N ILE A 225 25.97 3.38 -16.88
CA ILE A 225 24.56 3.00 -16.67
C ILE A 225 24.20 1.66 -17.30
N GLU A 226 24.89 1.30 -18.36
CA GLU A 226 24.70 0.01 -19.06
C GLU A 226 25.51 -1.15 -18.46
N GLY A 227 26.23 -0.90 -17.37
CA GLY A 227 27.08 -1.87 -16.70
C GLY A 227 28.51 -2.00 -17.27
N PRO A 228 29.26 -3.03 -16.86
CA PRO A 228 28.86 -4.08 -15.94
C PRO A 228 28.69 -3.58 -14.48
N TYR A 229 27.70 -4.14 -13.80
CA TYR A 229 27.42 -3.82 -12.38
C TYR A 229 28.18 -4.76 -11.45
N GLU A 230 28.84 -4.19 -10.45
CA GLU A 230 29.56 -4.85 -9.36
C GLU A 230 28.64 -4.97 -8.15
N SER A 231 28.39 -6.19 -7.65
CA SER A 231 27.61 -6.42 -6.44
C SER A 231 28.27 -5.81 -5.20
N ASN A 232 27.46 -5.24 -4.29
CA ASN A 232 27.95 -4.84 -2.98
C ASN A 232 28.44 -6.07 -2.20
N PRO A 233 29.70 -6.10 -1.74
CA PRO A 233 30.23 -7.25 -1.00
C PRO A 233 29.52 -7.49 0.35
N ASN A 234 28.74 -6.52 0.83
CA ASN A 234 27.99 -6.58 2.08
C ASN A 234 26.48 -6.84 1.85
N ASN A 235 26.05 -7.26 0.66
CA ASN A 235 24.66 -7.66 0.44
C ASN A 235 24.28 -8.85 1.36
N PRO A 236 23.01 -8.94 1.81
CA PRO A 236 21.91 -8.04 1.50
C PRO A 236 22.00 -6.71 2.26
N LEU A 237 21.54 -5.64 1.59
CA LEU A 237 21.50 -4.29 2.14
C LEU A 237 20.51 -4.17 3.32
N LEU A 238 19.39 -4.89 3.23
CA LEU A 238 18.38 -5.01 4.28
C LEU A 238 17.69 -6.38 4.18
N THR A 239 17.56 -7.08 5.31
CA THR A 239 16.72 -8.27 5.45
C THR A 239 16.39 -8.55 6.92
N ASN A 240 15.14 -9.00 7.17
CA ASN A 240 14.77 -9.58 8.46
C ASN A 240 14.91 -11.11 8.48
N CYS A 241 15.12 -11.75 7.33
CA CYS A 241 15.48 -13.17 7.25
C CYS A 241 16.95 -13.37 7.63
N SER A 242 17.27 -13.07 8.88
CA SER A 242 18.62 -13.14 9.44
C SER A 242 18.57 -13.71 10.86
N ARG A 243 19.73 -14.08 11.41
CA ARG A 243 19.82 -14.58 12.79
C ARG A 243 19.25 -13.58 13.82
N LEU A 244 19.39 -12.28 13.57
CA LEU A 244 18.87 -11.23 14.46
C LEU A 244 17.38 -10.94 14.21
N GLY A 245 16.93 -11.02 12.95
CA GLY A 245 15.57 -10.61 12.55
C GLY A 245 14.52 -11.72 12.61
N GLN A 246 14.92 -13.00 12.55
CA GLN A 246 13.96 -14.12 12.38
C GLN A 246 12.92 -14.28 13.50
N SER A 247 13.16 -13.72 14.68
CA SER A 247 12.22 -13.72 15.81
C SER A 247 11.43 -12.42 15.96
N MET A 248 11.68 -11.43 15.10
CA MET A 248 10.98 -10.15 15.13
C MET A 248 9.59 -10.27 14.51
N GLN A 249 8.70 -9.39 14.89
CA GLN A 249 7.34 -9.33 14.34
C GLN A 249 7.34 -8.95 12.85
N ILE A 250 8.27 -8.07 12.44
CA ILE A 250 8.44 -7.63 11.05
C ILE A 250 9.21 -8.67 10.27
N GLN A 251 8.67 -9.09 9.12
CA GLN A 251 9.28 -10.05 8.21
C GLN A 251 9.12 -9.60 6.75
N GLY A 252 9.79 -10.31 5.81
CA GLY A 252 9.64 -10.11 4.38
C GLY A 252 10.06 -8.72 3.87
N THR A 253 11.12 -8.13 4.46
CA THR A 253 11.61 -6.80 4.08
C THR A 253 12.19 -6.79 2.68
N GLY A 254 11.67 -5.94 1.81
CA GLY A 254 12.11 -5.84 0.42
C GLY A 254 11.44 -4.68 -0.32
N HIS A 255 11.54 -4.67 -1.64
CA HIS A 255 10.93 -3.70 -2.55
C HIS A 255 11.09 -2.26 -2.05
N GLY A 256 12.33 -1.78 -1.99
CA GLY A 256 12.66 -0.48 -1.41
C GLY A 256 13.03 0.57 -2.46
N ASP A 257 12.77 1.82 -2.14
CA ASP A 257 13.19 3.00 -2.91
C ASP A 257 13.93 3.98 -2.01
N LEU A 258 15.03 4.56 -2.50
CA LEU A 258 15.89 5.50 -1.77
C LEU A 258 15.52 6.94 -2.10
N VAL A 259 15.52 7.80 -1.10
CA VAL A 259 15.29 9.24 -1.27
C VAL A 259 16.28 10.05 -0.45
N GLN A 260 16.77 11.14 -1.03
CA GLN A 260 17.56 12.13 -0.32
C GLN A 260 16.69 13.29 0.15
N ALA A 261 16.73 13.59 1.43
CA ALA A 261 16.06 14.74 2.02
C ALA A 261 16.80 16.05 1.73
N ALA A 262 16.14 17.19 2.02
CA ALA A 262 16.71 18.50 1.75
C ALA A 262 17.95 18.82 2.61
N ASP A 263 18.08 18.21 3.78
CA ASP A 263 19.25 18.33 4.66
C ASP A 263 20.43 17.43 4.25
N GLY A 264 20.27 16.66 3.15
CA GLY A 264 21.27 15.75 2.63
C GLY A 264 21.21 14.34 3.22
N SER A 265 20.40 14.09 4.24
CA SER A 265 20.19 12.74 4.79
C SER A 265 19.51 11.82 3.78
N TRP A 266 19.83 10.51 3.85
CA TRP A 266 19.26 9.50 2.99
C TRP A 266 18.31 8.60 3.77
N TRP A 267 17.23 8.21 3.12
CA TRP A 267 16.19 7.36 3.67
C TRP A 267 15.76 6.30 2.67
N MET A 268 15.25 5.20 3.17
CA MET A 268 14.68 4.13 2.37
C MET A 268 13.25 3.87 2.83
N VAL A 269 12.30 3.96 1.89
CA VAL A 269 10.98 3.35 2.04
C VAL A 269 11.04 1.93 1.51
N PHE A 270 10.36 0.98 2.12
CA PHE A 270 10.37 -0.42 1.70
C PHE A 270 9.10 -1.12 2.17
N LEU A 271 8.77 -2.25 1.58
CA LEU A 271 7.71 -3.10 2.10
C LEU A 271 8.24 -4.08 3.15
N ALA A 272 7.36 -4.43 4.06
CA ALA A 272 7.47 -5.56 4.96
C ALA A 272 6.06 -5.95 5.43
N TYR A 273 5.95 -6.95 6.30
CA TYR A 273 4.68 -7.32 6.92
C TYR A 273 4.86 -7.66 8.39
N ARG A 274 3.80 -7.48 9.18
CA ARG A 274 3.76 -7.86 10.60
C ARG A 274 3.11 -9.22 10.76
N ASN A 275 3.78 -10.13 11.49
CA ASN A 275 3.23 -11.43 11.87
C ASN A 275 2.34 -11.32 13.10
N PHE A 276 1.22 -12.06 13.08
CA PHE A 276 0.26 -12.19 14.18
C PHE A 276 -0.05 -13.67 14.40
N GLY A 277 -0.17 -14.10 15.66
CA GLY A 277 -0.54 -15.48 15.99
C GLY A 277 0.42 -16.53 15.42
N GLY A 278 1.71 -16.23 15.34
CA GLY A 278 2.74 -17.04 14.69
C GLY A 278 3.30 -16.37 13.44
N SER A 279 3.40 -17.10 12.32
CA SER A 279 3.97 -16.60 11.05
C SER A 279 2.89 -16.25 10.03
N TYR A 280 1.81 -15.58 10.45
CA TYR A 280 0.69 -15.22 9.59
C TYR A 280 0.55 -13.70 9.49
N HIS A 281 0.41 -13.17 8.28
CA HIS A 281 0.19 -11.75 8.05
C HIS A 281 -1.12 -11.50 7.28
N HIS A 282 -2.16 -11.06 7.98
CA HIS A 282 -3.46 -10.75 7.40
C HIS A 282 -3.64 -9.27 7.02
N LEU A 283 -2.84 -8.37 7.60
CA LEU A 283 -2.87 -6.96 7.19
C LEU A 283 -2.25 -6.73 5.81
N GLY A 284 -1.56 -7.73 5.27
CA GLY A 284 -0.82 -7.61 4.02
C GLY A 284 0.55 -6.98 4.21
N ARG A 285 1.19 -6.65 3.08
CA ARG A 285 2.47 -5.96 3.06
C ARG A 285 2.21 -4.46 3.20
N GLU A 286 2.95 -3.82 4.10
CA GLU A 286 2.78 -2.43 4.54
C GLU A 286 4.01 -1.61 4.15
N THR A 287 3.95 -0.28 4.25
CA THR A 287 5.09 0.60 3.95
C THR A 287 5.86 0.96 5.21
N TYR A 288 7.16 0.75 5.18
CA TYR A 288 8.12 0.98 6.25
C TYR A 288 9.16 2.02 5.85
N LEU A 289 9.88 2.55 6.86
CA LEU A 289 10.94 3.54 6.70
C LEU A 289 12.19 3.09 7.45
N ALA A 290 13.38 3.34 6.87
CA ALA A 290 14.66 3.18 7.54
C ALA A 290 15.64 4.32 7.19
N PRO A 291 16.49 4.76 8.13
CA PRO A 291 17.57 5.69 7.84
C PRO A 291 18.67 4.99 7.04
N VAL A 292 19.35 5.75 6.18
CA VAL A 292 20.45 5.27 5.36
C VAL A 292 21.68 6.14 5.57
N GLU A 293 22.79 5.50 5.93
CA GLU A 293 24.10 6.15 5.93
C GLU A 293 24.78 5.90 4.58
N TRP A 294 25.03 6.96 3.81
CA TRP A 294 25.67 6.84 2.50
C TRP A 294 26.78 7.87 2.32
N LYS A 295 27.97 7.53 2.80
CA LYS A 295 29.17 8.36 2.71
C LYS A 295 29.69 8.44 1.29
N GLU A 296 30.51 9.46 1.03
CA GLU A 296 31.15 9.66 -0.27
C GLU A 296 32.03 8.47 -0.65
N GLY A 297 31.81 7.91 -1.85
CA GLY A 297 32.57 6.76 -2.38
C GLY A 297 32.27 5.42 -1.75
N GLU A 298 31.49 5.37 -0.65
CA GLU A 298 31.14 4.14 0.05
C GLU A 298 29.83 3.53 -0.46
N TRP A 299 29.55 2.31 -0.04
CA TRP A 299 28.26 1.67 -0.22
C TRP A 299 27.26 2.18 0.81
N PRO A 300 25.94 2.27 0.46
CA PRO A 300 24.94 2.63 1.46
C PRO A 300 24.80 1.56 2.54
N VAL A 301 24.52 2.00 3.76
CA VAL A 301 24.22 1.15 4.91
C VAL A 301 22.83 1.53 5.43
N VAL A 302 21.88 0.61 5.35
CA VAL A 302 20.50 0.81 5.83
C VAL A 302 20.41 0.39 7.30
N ASN A 303 19.77 1.22 8.12
CA ASN A 303 19.53 0.95 9.54
C ASN A 303 20.79 0.51 10.32
N GLY A 304 21.96 1.04 9.98
CA GLY A 304 23.24 0.62 10.58
C GLY A 304 23.57 -0.86 10.38
N GLY A 305 23.01 -1.52 9.37
CA GLY A 305 23.19 -2.95 9.09
C GLY A 305 22.31 -3.88 9.95
N LEU A 306 21.34 -3.33 10.68
CA LEU A 306 20.43 -4.09 11.54
C LEU A 306 19.09 -4.38 10.83
N PRO A 307 18.38 -5.46 11.21
CA PRO A 307 17.01 -5.70 10.76
C PRO A 307 16.07 -4.52 11.10
N ALA A 308 14.99 -4.37 10.35
CA ALA A 308 13.95 -3.39 10.63
C ALA A 308 13.09 -3.82 11.83
N ASP A 309 12.64 -2.84 12.63
CA ASP A 309 11.80 -3.06 13.80
C ASP A 309 10.57 -2.14 13.77
N THR A 310 9.60 -2.43 14.64
CA THR A 310 8.41 -1.60 14.87
C THR A 310 8.74 -0.27 15.54
N LEU A 311 9.78 -0.23 16.34
CA LEU A 311 10.30 0.99 16.97
C LEU A 311 11.70 1.29 16.43
N MET A 312 11.82 2.35 15.66
CA MET A 312 13.05 2.76 15.01
C MET A 312 13.61 4.02 15.65
N LYS A 313 14.94 4.21 15.54
CA LYS A 313 15.63 5.39 16.04
C LYS A 313 16.43 6.06 14.92
N ALA A 314 16.19 7.35 14.71
CA ALA A 314 16.93 8.15 13.75
C ALA A 314 16.94 9.62 14.17
N LYS A 315 17.81 10.41 13.52
CA LYS A 315 17.65 11.86 13.52
C LYS A 315 16.53 12.18 12.53
N LEU A 316 15.34 12.45 13.05
CA LEU A 316 14.18 12.74 12.20
C LEU A 316 14.35 14.08 11.47
N LEU A 317 13.70 14.17 10.31
CA LEU A 317 13.55 15.44 9.61
C LEU A 317 12.64 16.36 10.43
N PRO A 318 12.86 17.69 10.40
CA PRO A 318 11.98 18.64 11.06
C PRO A 318 10.58 18.51 10.42
N GLY A 319 9.69 17.77 11.08
CA GLY A 319 8.30 17.60 10.67
C GLY A 319 7.55 18.90 10.93
N VAL A 320 6.84 19.42 9.93
CA VAL A 320 5.62 20.17 10.21
C VAL A 320 4.56 19.09 10.41
N PRO A 321 3.92 18.99 11.58
CA PRO A 321 2.78 18.11 11.70
C PRO A 321 1.84 18.46 10.55
N LEU A 322 1.58 17.50 9.66
CA LEU A 322 0.42 17.62 8.77
C LEU A 322 -0.72 17.94 9.72
N GLU A 323 -1.44 19.05 9.49
CA GLU A 323 -2.68 19.25 10.22
C GLU A 323 -3.37 17.88 10.12
N LYS A 324 -3.55 17.22 11.27
CA LYS A 324 -4.45 16.09 11.32
C LYS A 324 -5.72 16.66 10.73
N HIS A 325 -5.97 16.37 9.46
CA HIS A 325 -7.35 16.40 9.02
C HIS A 325 -7.98 15.47 10.02
N LEU A 326 -8.72 16.11 10.92
CA LEU A 326 -9.50 15.54 12.00
C LEU A 326 -9.81 14.13 11.59
N GLU A 327 -9.43 13.15 12.40
CA GLU A 327 -9.92 11.80 12.25
C GLU A 327 -11.30 11.98 11.67
N ALA A 328 -11.47 11.71 10.37
CA ALA A 328 -12.77 11.86 9.76
C ALA A 328 -13.61 11.01 10.67
N ASP A 329 -14.46 11.64 11.45
CA ASP A 329 -15.37 10.90 12.32
C ASP A 329 -15.87 9.82 11.42
N ALA A 330 -15.68 8.54 11.77
CA ALA A 330 -15.86 7.38 10.91
C ALA A 330 -17.32 7.24 10.41
N GLU A 331 -18.05 8.31 10.43
CA GLU A 331 -19.37 8.59 9.85
C GLU A 331 -19.29 9.17 8.43
N ASP A 332 -18.06 9.47 7.92
CA ASP A 332 -17.93 10.02 6.59
C ASP A 332 -18.15 8.95 5.53
N ALA A 333 -19.20 9.16 4.79
CA ALA A 333 -19.55 8.44 3.57
C ALA A 333 -18.36 8.40 2.61
N PRO A 334 -18.27 7.42 1.68
CA PRO A 334 -17.37 7.47 0.54
C PRO A 334 -17.69 8.73 -0.28
N THR A 335 -17.30 9.89 0.26
CA THR A 335 -17.53 11.20 -0.37
C THR A 335 -16.44 11.50 -1.38
N THR A 336 -16.71 12.40 -2.30
CA THR A 336 -15.70 13.05 -3.15
C THR A 336 -14.69 13.75 -2.25
N GLY A 337 -13.54 13.11 -2.02
CA GLY A 337 -12.48 13.61 -1.12
C GLY A 337 -11.98 12.61 -0.09
N SER A 338 -12.69 11.52 0.13
CA SER A 338 -12.20 10.38 0.92
C SER A 338 -11.53 9.38 -0.02
N PHE A 339 -10.20 9.38 -0.08
CA PHE A 339 -9.43 8.58 -1.03
C PHE A 339 -9.19 7.14 -0.58
N GLU A 340 -9.55 6.80 0.63
CA GLU A 340 -9.26 5.51 1.28
C GLU A 340 -10.19 4.38 0.83
N TRP A 341 -11.34 4.73 0.23
CA TRP A 341 -12.32 3.77 -0.23
C TRP A 341 -11.90 3.10 -1.53
N VAL A 342 -12.01 1.78 -1.55
CA VAL A 342 -11.69 0.95 -2.70
C VAL A 342 -12.85 0.04 -3.06
N GLN A 343 -12.91 -0.30 -4.35
CA GLN A 343 -13.88 -1.23 -4.94
C GLN A 343 -13.12 -2.35 -5.63
N LEU A 344 -13.77 -3.48 -5.85
CA LEU A 344 -13.18 -4.59 -6.57
C LEU A 344 -13.34 -4.39 -8.07
N GLN A 345 -12.23 -4.40 -8.78
CA GLN A 345 -12.14 -4.15 -10.24
C GLN A 345 -12.71 -2.75 -10.60
N ASN A 346 -13.03 -2.52 -11.89
CA ASN A 346 -13.74 -1.31 -12.26
C ASN A 346 -15.21 -1.46 -11.83
N PRO A 347 -15.73 -0.58 -10.97
CA PRO A 347 -17.09 -0.69 -10.48
C PRO A 347 -18.12 -0.41 -11.57
N ILE A 348 -19.30 -1.01 -11.46
CA ILE A 348 -20.44 -0.66 -12.29
C ILE A 348 -21.16 0.51 -11.61
N PRO A 349 -21.18 1.73 -12.19
CA PRO A 349 -21.62 2.94 -11.49
C PRO A 349 -23.05 2.86 -10.93
N ASP A 350 -23.99 2.28 -11.66
CA ASP A 350 -25.41 2.16 -11.23
C ASP A 350 -25.61 1.20 -10.05
N LYS A 351 -24.56 0.52 -9.58
CA LYS A 351 -24.65 -0.37 -8.41
C LYS A 351 -24.37 0.36 -7.08
N TYR A 352 -23.96 1.61 -7.16
CA TYR A 352 -23.58 2.42 -6.00
C TYR A 352 -24.34 3.76 -6.00
N LEU A 353 -25.17 4.01 -4.98
CA LEU A 353 -25.76 5.33 -4.72
C LEU A 353 -25.24 5.85 -3.39
N ARG A 354 -24.76 7.08 -3.40
CA ARG A 354 -24.26 7.79 -2.22
C ARG A 354 -25.30 8.82 -1.75
N ASN A 355 -25.25 9.16 -0.47
CA ASN A 355 -26.23 10.11 0.11
C ASN A 355 -26.00 11.58 -0.33
N ASP A 356 -24.83 11.93 -0.84
CA ASP A 356 -24.52 13.26 -1.37
C ASP A 356 -25.29 13.62 -2.66
N THR A 357 -25.90 12.63 -3.31
CA THR A 357 -26.67 12.78 -4.55
C THR A 357 -28.18 12.66 -4.36
N MET A 358 -28.69 12.42 -3.12
CA MET A 358 -30.09 12.06 -2.86
C MET A 358 -30.87 13.10 -2.08
N ALA A 359 -32.21 13.11 -2.28
CA ALA A 359 -33.13 14.00 -1.59
C ALA A 359 -33.13 13.78 -0.07
N VAL A 360 -33.42 14.86 0.65
CA VAL A 360 -33.28 15.07 2.10
C VAL A 360 -33.95 14.03 3.04
N ASP A 361 -34.74 13.10 2.52
CA ASP A 361 -35.56 12.17 3.33
C ASP A 361 -35.00 10.74 3.45
N GLU A 362 -33.86 10.39 2.78
CA GLU A 362 -33.31 9.03 2.85
C GLU A 362 -32.11 8.95 3.80
N LYS A 363 -32.32 8.30 4.94
CA LYS A 363 -31.31 8.10 5.99
C LYS A 363 -30.44 6.88 5.68
N PHE A 364 -29.54 6.97 4.72
CA PHE A 364 -28.49 5.98 4.55
C PHE A 364 -27.20 6.64 4.07
N PHE A 365 -26.12 5.96 4.34
CA PHE A 365 -24.77 6.33 3.99
C PHE A 365 -24.43 5.94 2.54
N VAL A 366 -24.72 4.68 2.18
CA VAL A 366 -24.59 4.16 0.83
C VAL A 366 -25.67 3.13 0.55
N ARG A 367 -26.22 3.14 -0.66
CA ARG A 367 -27.09 2.09 -1.20
C ARG A 367 -26.31 1.26 -2.20
N LEU A 368 -26.33 -0.06 -2.02
CA LEU A 368 -25.70 -1.02 -2.91
C LEU A 368 -26.75 -1.87 -3.61
N TYR A 369 -26.63 -2.00 -4.92
CA TYR A 369 -27.45 -2.89 -5.74
C TYR A 369 -26.64 -4.16 -6.04
N PRO A 370 -27.23 -5.35 -5.86
CA PRO A 370 -26.53 -6.61 -6.13
C PRO A 370 -26.02 -6.72 -7.56
N HIS A 371 -24.77 -7.15 -7.68
CA HIS A 371 -24.18 -7.61 -8.94
C HIS A 371 -23.10 -8.64 -8.64
N GLY A 372 -23.23 -9.85 -9.22
CA GLY A 372 -22.30 -10.94 -8.98
C GLY A 372 -22.22 -11.38 -7.52
N THR A 373 -21.17 -12.13 -7.21
CA THR A 373 -20.79 -12.52 -5.85
C THR A 373 -19.29 -12.27 -5.65
N LEU A 374 -18.85 -12.09 -4.40
CA LEU A 374 -17.43 -11.93 -4.06
C LEU A 374 -16.62 -13.14 -4.56
N THR A 375 -17.18 -14.35 -4.42
CA THR A 375 -16.56 -15.61 -4.88
C THR A 375 -16.38 -15.67 -6.40
N GLN A 376 -17.34 -15.17 -7.19
CA GLN A 376 -17.23 -15.16 -8.66
C GLN A 376 -16.24 -14.14 -9.19
N ASN A 377 -15.99 -13.09 -8.44
CA ASN A 377 -15.05 -12.00 -8.79
C ASN A 377 -15.30 -11.40 -10.20
N GLN A 378 -16.57 -11.19 -10.54
CA GLN A 378 -17.01 -10.59 -11.80
C GLN A 378 -17.61 -9.21 -11.54
N GLN A 379 -16.80 -8.22 -11.24
CA GLN A 379 -17.20 -6.87 -10.84
C GLN A 379 -18.26 -6.89 -9.71
N PRO A 380 -18.02 -7.62 -8.60
CA PRO A 380 -19.02 -7.73 -7.53
C PRO A 380 -19.26 -6.36 -6.88
N THR A 381 -20.47 -6.14 -6.38
CA THR A 381 -20.76 -4.90 -5.64
C THR A 381 -20.13 -4.97 -4.26
N PHE A 382 -19.04 -4.23 -4.10
CA PHE A 382 -18.25 -4.15 -2.89
C PHE A 382 -17.60 -2.76 -2.77
N VAL A 383 -17.63 -2.19 -1.57
CA VAL A 383 -16.89 -0.97 -1.23
C VAL A 383 -16.32 -1.10 0.18
N GLY A 384 -15.03 -0.86 0.33
CA GLY A 384 -14.34 -1.11 1.59
C GLY A 384 -13.11 -0.25 1.81
N ARG A 385 -12.47 -0.45 2.97
CA ARG A 385 -11.21 0.17 3.37
C ARG A 385 -10.22 -0.90 3.77
N ARG A 386 -8.94 -0.63 3.58
CA ARG A 386 -7.86 -1.50 4.05
C ARG A 386 -7.92 -1.62 5.58
N GLN A 387 -7.70 -2.81 6.10
CA GLN A 387 -7.54 -3.02 7.53
C GLN A 387 -6.14 -2.53 7.94
N GLU A 388 -6.05 -1.48 8.74
CA GLU A 388 -4.80 -0.84 9.15
C GLU A 388 -4.33 -1.31 10.53
N SER A 389 -5.27 -1.68 11.41
CA SER A 389 -4.99 -2.19 12.74
C SER A 389 -5.40 -3.65 12.90
N ALA A 390 -4.59 -4.41 13.66
CA ALA A 390 -4.97 -5.76 14.10
C ALA A 390 -6.10 -5.73 15.13
N ASN A 391 -6.19 -4.64 15.92
CA ASN A 391 -7.17 -4.45 16.98
C ASN A 391 -8.19 -3.39 16.58
N PHE A 392 -9.43 -3.79 16.28
CA PHE A 392 -10.45 -2.85 15.86
C PHE A 392 -11.88 -3.30 16.24
N ILE A 393 -12.81 -2.36 16.08
CA ILE A 393 -14.26 -2.60 16.01
C ILE A 393 -14.78 -1.92 14.75
N LEU A 394 -15.48 -2.68 13.91
CA LEU A 394 -16.21 -2.22 12.74
C LEU A 394 -17.71 -2.44 12.96
N GLU A 395 -18.52 -1.41 12.75
CA GLU A 395 -19.98 -1.46 12.86
C GLU A 395 -20.67 -0.80 11.67
N THR A 396 -21.85 -1.33 11.33
CA THR A 396 -22.79 -0.71 10.40
C THR A 396 -24.23 -1.10 10.74
N ASP A 397 -25.19 -0.30 10.31
CA ASP A 397 -26.59 -0.69 10.21
C ASP A 397 -26.91 -1.06 8.77
N VAL A 398 -27.59 -2.19 8.55
CA VAL A 398 -27.96 -2.65 7.21
C VAL A 398 -29.45 -2.96 7.09
N VAL A 399 -30.08 -2.45 6.03
CA VAL A 399 -31.45 -2.76 5.63
C VAL A 399 -31.44 -3.37 4.25
N THR A 400 -31.88 -4.63 4.12
CA THR A 400 -32.02 -5.28 2.80
C THR A 400 -33.45 -5.22 2.31
N LYS A 401 -33.65 -5.01 1.01
CA LYS A 401 -34.93 -5.03 0.30
C LYS A 401 -34.87 -6.06 -0.83
N GLY A 402 -36.04 -6.67 -1.10
CA GLY A 402 -36.12 -7.73 -2.11
C GLY A 402 -35.38 -9.01 -1.67
N ASP A 403 -34.64 -9.61 -2.59
CA ASP A 403 -33.87 -10.84 -2.36
C ASP A 403 -32.35 -10.58 -2.26
N ALA A 404 -31.94 -9.33 -1.99
CA ALA A 404 -30.55 -8.98 -1.77
C ALA A 404 -29.99 -9.63 -0.48
N GLU A 405 -28.78 -10.19 -0.55
CA GLU A 405 -27.93 -10.54 0.58
C GLU A 405 -26.84 -9.48 0.71
N ALA A 406 -26.70 -8.89 1.88
CA ALA A 406 -25.76 -7.78 2.05
C ALA A 406 -25.26 -7.66 3.49
N GLY A 407 -24.06 -7.15 3.67
CA GLY A 407 -23.46 -7.02 4.98
C GLY A 407 -22.01 -6.57 4.93
N LEU A 408 -21.25 -7.01 5.93
CA LEU A 408 -19.83 -6.74 6.09
C LEU A 408 -19.01 -7.98 5.69
N SER A 409 -17.90 -7.76 4.99
CA SER A 409 -16.94 -8.81 4.66
C SER A 409 -15.56 -8.48 5.20
N VAL A 410 -14.88 -9.50 5.73
CA VAL A 410 -13.44 -9.55 5.91
C VAL A 410 -12.89 -10.20 4.64
N TYR A 411 -12.45 -9.39 3.69
CA TYR A 411 -12.10 -9.83 2.35
C TYR A 411 -10.59 -9.78 2.13
N GLN A 412 -9.99 -10.93 1.84
CA GLN A 412 -8.58 -11.07 1.42
C GLN A 412 -8.48 -11.24 -0.11
N ILE A 413 -9.17 -12.24 -0.64
CA ILE A 413 -9.29 -12.57 -2.06
C ILE A 413 -10.65 -13.21 -2.34
N HIS A 414 -11.01 -13.39 -3.61
CA HIS A 414 -12.28 -14.02 -4.00
C HIS A 414 -12.46 -15.46 -3.47
N ASP A 415 -11.36 -16.17 -3.18
CA ASP A 415 -11.33 -17.50 -2.57
C ASP A 415 -11.00 -17.49 -1.07
N GLY A 416 -10.96 -16.31 -0.45
CA GLY A 416 -10.65 -16.11 0.96
C GLY A 416 -11.37 -14.89 1.52
N HIS A 417 -12.60 -15.08 2.03
CA HIS A 417 -13.38 -14.03 2.69
C HIS A 417 -14.37 -14.61 3.69
N VAL A 418 -14.75 -13.80 4.65
CA VAL A 418 -15.74 -14.14 5.67
C VAL A 418 -16.80 -13.05 5.72
N ASP A 419 -18.05 -13.45 5.48
CA ASP A 419 -19.16 -12.53 5.29
C ASP A 419 -20.17 -12.63 6.44
N LEU A 420 -20.38 -11.53 7.13
CA LEU A 420 -21.48 -11.33 8.07
C LEU A 420 -22.61 -10.60 7.34
N PHE A 421 -23.69 -11.29 6.97
CA PHE A 421 -24.71 -10.75 6.10
C PHE A 421 -26.15 -10.91 6.59
N VAL A 422 -26.99 -10.07 6.06
CA VAL A 422 -28.44 -10.05 6.26
C VAL A 422 -29.11 -10.37 4.94
N SER A 423 -30.07 -11.28 4.97
CA SER A 423 -30.99 -11.54 3.86
C SER A 423 -32.44 -11.32 4.29
N LYS A 424 -33.38 -11.60 3.40
CA LYS A 424 -34.83 -11.55 3.72
C LYS A 424 -35.21 -12.48 4.87
N LYS A 425 -34.48 -13.62 5.06
CA LYS A 425 -34.86 -14.70 5.97
C LYS A 425 -33.98 -14.80 7.21
N GLN A 426 -32.73 -14.36 7.14
CA GLN A 426 -31.72 -14.65 8.16
C GLN A 426 -30.66 -13.58 8.28
N VAL A 427 -29.98 -13.58 9.43
CA VAL A 427 -28.63 -13.04 9.62
C VAL A 427 -27.68 -14.21 9.68
N ALA A 428 -26.61 -14.21 8.91
CA ALA A 428 -25.73 -15.36 8.77
C ALA A 428 -24.26 -14.99 8.68
N LEU A 429 -23.41 -15.93 9.06
CA LEU A 429 -21.97 -15.92 8.90
C LEU A 429 -21.58 -16.97 7.87
N ARG A 430 -20.99 -16.57 6.76
CA ARG A 430 -20.48 -17.43 5.67
C ARG A 430 -18.96 -17.36 5.66
N CYS A 431 -18.33 -18.51 5.48
CA CYS A 431 -16.89 -18.62 5.26
C CYS A 431 -16.63 -19.19 3.86
N LYS A 432 -15.88 -18.43 3.07
CA LYS A 432 -15.26 -18.88 1.83
C LYS A 432 -13.76 -18.98 2.04
N LEU A 433 -13.21 -20.20 1.89
CA LEU A 433 -11.76 -20.43 1.94
C LEU A 433 -11.39 -21.57 1.00
N LYS A 434 -10.80 -21.24 -0.14
CA LYS A 434 -10.49 -22.20 -1.22
C LYS A 434 -11.76 -22.95 -1.67
N SER A 435 -11.76 -24.29 -1.57
CA SER A 435 -12.93 -25.13 -1.89
C SER A 435 -14.01 -25.14 -0.82
N ILE A 436 -13.76 -24.56 0.36
CA ILE A 436 -14.74 -24.45 1.45
C ILE A 436 -15.60 -23.22 1.19
N ASP A 437 -16.91 -23.43 1.09
CA ASP A 437 -17.89 -22.35 0.93
C ASP A 437 -19.19 -22.79 1.62
N TYR A 438 -19.45 -22.29 2.84
CA TYR A 438 -20.63 -22.68 3.59
C TYR A 438 -21.05 -21.64 4.64
N VAL A 439 -22.31 -21.69 5.01
CA VAL A 439 -22.85 -20.90 6.12
C VAL A 439 -22.48 -21.56 7.44
N VAL A 440 -21.60 -20.92 8.20
CA VAL A 440 -21.09 -21.42 9.50
C VAL A 440 -22.19 -21.42 10.55
N LYS A 441 -22.99 -20.34 10.58
CA LYS A 441 -24.09 -20.15 11.52
C LYS A 441 -25.10 -19.17 10.95
N SER A 442 -26.37 -19.38 11.23
CA SER A 442 -27.42 -18.45 10.89
C SER A 442 -28.50 -18.38 11.96
N VAL A 443 -29.19 -17.25 12.01
CA VAL A 443 -30.36 -17.03 12.87
C VAL A 443 -31.49 -16.43 12.05
N PRO A 444 -32.76 -16.76 12.32
CA PRO A 444 -33.89 -16.18 11.62
C PRO A 444 -33.93 -14.65 11.80
N ARG A 445 -34.20 -13.92 10.71
CA ARG A 445 -34.42 -12.49 10.78
C ARG A 445 -35.84 -12.23 11.29
N LEU A 446 -35.94 -11.72 12.50
CA LEU A 446 -37.23 -11.53 13.20
C LEU A 446 -37.99 -10.28 12.76
N ARG A 447 -37.30 -9.27 12.21
CA ARG A 447 -37.85 -7.97 11.81
C ARG A 447 -37.31 -7.54 10.45
N LYS A 448 -38.07 -6.68 9.76
CA LYS A 448 -37.64 -6.09 8.47
C LYS A 448 -36.85 -4.79 8.64
N ASP A 449 -36.67 -4.35 9.88
CA ASP A 449 -35.93 -3.14 10.24
C ASP A 449 -34.44 -3.33 10.04
N ALA A 450 -33.67 -2.26 10.28
CA ALA A 450 -32.22 -2.30 10.23
C ALA A 450 -31.66 -3.33 11.21
N VAL A 451 -30.64 -4.08 10.77
CA VAL A 451 -29.85 -4.97 11.60
C VAL A 451 -28.47 -4.35 11.78
N LYS A 452 -28.07 -4.15 13.03
CA LYS A 452 -26.71 -3.69 13.31
C LYS A 452 -25.76 -4.89 13.24
N LEU A 453 -24.69 -4.76 12.47
CA LEU A 453 -23.63 -5.73 12.32
C LEU A 453 -22.35 -5.20 12.96
N ARG A 454 -21.59 -6.10 13.60
CA ARG A 454 -20.29 -5.79 14.19
C ARG A 454 -19.28 -6.88 13.83
N ILE A 455 -18.12 -6.45 13.36
CA ILE A 455 -16.89 -7.26 13.30
C ILE A 455 -15.89 -6.62 14.25
N SER A 456 -15.23 -7.42 15.07
CA SER A 456 -14.13 -6.95 15.91
C SER A 456 -12.96 -7.90 15.85
N SER A 457 -11.76 -7.38 16.08
CA SER A 457 -10.53 -8.17 16.11
C SER A 457 -9.66 -7.79 17.31
N ASP A 458 -8.88 -8.74 17.78
CA ASP A 458 -7.79 -8.57 18.75
C ASP A 458 -6.42 -8.95 18.17
N GLY A 459 -6.35 -9.09 16.84
CA GLY A 459 -5.16 -9.50 16.10
C GLY A 459 -5.04 -11.01 15.90
N GLU A 460 -5.70 -11.81 16.71
CA GLU A 460 -5.72 -13.27 16.58
C GLU A 460 -7.07 -13.80 16.07
N MET A 461 -8.17 -13.19 16.53
CA MET A 461 -9.53 -13.63 16.25
C MET A 461 -10.41 -12.52 15.69
N TYR A 462 -11.06 -12.75 14.57
CA TYR A 462 -12.25 -12.01 14.16
C TYR A 462 -13.46 -12.55 14.90
N ARG A 463 -14.29 -11.65 15.47
CA ARG A 463 -15.57 -11.96 16.13
C ARG A 463 -16.69 -11.25 15.42
N PHE A 464 -17.77 -11.99 15.16
CA PHE A 464 -18.91 -11.56 14.37
C PHE A 464 -20.15 -11.52 15.25
N ALA A 465 -20.84 -10.39 15.27
CA ALA A 465 -22.02 -10.18 16.09
C ALA A 465 -23.07 -9.35 15.38
N TYR A 466 -24.32 -9.52 15.78
CA TYR A 466 -25.46 -8.76 15.24
C TYR A 466 -26.35 -8.24 16.38
N SER A 467 -27.17 -7.24 16.09
CA SER A 467 -28.20 -6.73 16.99
C SER A 467 -29.46 -6.36 16.23
N PHE A 468 -30.64 -6.76 16.75
CA PHE A 468 -31.94 -6.38 16.21
C PHE A 468 -32.54 -5.12 16.88
N ASP A 469 -32.03 -4.72 18.03
CA ASP A 469 -32.53 -3.58 18.80
C ASP A 469 -31.53 -2.40 18.84
N GLY A 470 -30.37 -2.58 18.20
CA GLY A 470 -29.27 -1.61 18.18
C GLY A 470 -28.51 -1.48 19.51
N LYS A 471 -28.89 -2.22 20.56
CA LYS A 471 -28.34 -2.13 21.93
C LYS A 471 -27.61 -3.41 22.34
N LYS A 472 -28.28 -4.54 22.25
CA LYS A 472 -27.72 -5.84 22.66
C LYS A 472 -27.16 -6.59 21.46
N PHE A 473 -25.84 -6.83 21.46
CA PHE A 473 -25.20 -7.67 20.48
C PHE A 473 -25.27 -9.15 20.87
N HIS A 474 -25.54 -9.97 19.88
CA HIS A 474 -25.55 -11.42 19.97
C HIS A 474 -24.41 -11.99 19.12
N ASP A 475 -23.62 -12.88 19.71
CA ASP A 475 -22.53 -13.56 19.03
C ASP A 475 -23.04 -14.49 17.94
N LEU A 476 -22.44 -14.38 16.75
CA LEU A 476 -22.74 -15.25 15.63
C LEU A 476 -21.58 -16.23 15.32
N GLY A 477 -20.41 -15.97 15.85
CA GLY A 477 -19.23 -16.83 15.72
C GLY A 477 -17.92 -16.05 15.70
N SER A 478 -16.83 -16.79 15.64
CA SER A 478 -15.48 -16.23 15.53
C SER A 478 -14.61 -17.10 14.63
N MET A 479 -13.56 -16.50 14.05
CA MET A 479 -12.58 -17.18 13.20
C MET A 479 -11.19 -16.64 13.47
N ASN A 480 -10.18 -17.49 13.35
CA ASN A 480 -8.79 -17.05 13.47
C ASN A 480 -8.43 -16.13 12.31
N CYS A 481 -7.75 -15.01 12.60
CA CYS A 481 -7.31 -14.04 11.60
C CYS A 481 -6.35 -14.66 10.58
N SER A 482 -5.61 -15.70 10.95
CA SER A 482 -4.71 -16.43 10.05
C SER A 482 -5.41 -17.02 8.83
N LEU A 483 -6.72 -17.32 8.89
CA LEU A 483 -7.48 -17.80 7.73
C LEU A 483 -7.53 -16.77 6.58
N MET A 484 -7.40 -15.49 6.92
CA MET A 484 -7.38 -14.37 5.97
C MET A 484 -5.94 -13.85 5.74
N SER A 485 -4.93 -14.66 6.00
CA SER A 485 -3.54 -14.34 5.70
C SER A 485 -3.13 -14.85 4.31
N THR A 486 -2.05 -14.30 3.78
CA THR A 486 -1.42 -14.78 2.53
C THR A 486 -1.02 -16.25 2.63
N GLU A 487 -0.54 -16.70 3.79
CA GLU A 487 -0.08 -18.09 4.01
C GLU A 487 -1.22 -19.10 3.89
N VAL A 488 -2.45 -18.72 4.21
CA VAL A 488 -3.62 -19.61 4.18
C VAL A 488 -4.53 -19.33 2.98
N ALA A 489 -4.98 -18.11 2.82
CA ALA A 489 -5.85 -17.73 1.70
C ALA A 489 -5.09 -17.67 0.38
N GLY A 490 -3.81 -17.29 0.40
CA GLY A 490 -2.97 -17.10 -0.78
C GLY A 490 -3.01 -15.66 -1.29
N GLY A 491 -2.39 -15.44 -2.46
CA GLY A 491 -2.28 -14.11 -3.08
C GLY A 491 -1.19 -13.25 -2.45
N PHE A 492 -1.21 -11.97 -2.78
CA PHE A 492 -0.21 -10.97 -2.35
C PHE A 492 -0.86 -9.76 -1.68
N THR A 493 -2.19 -9.83 -1.44
CA THR A 493 -2.98 -8.74 -0.90
C THR A 493 -3.11 -8.83 0.62
N GLY A 494 -3.69 -7.82 1.24
CA GLY A 494 -4.07 -7.78 2.64
C GLY A 494 -5.59 -7.67 2.78
N VAL A 495 -6.09 -7.79 4.00
CA VAL A 495 -7.52 -7.70 4.27
C VAL A 495 -8.05 -6.29 3.97
N VAL A 496 -9.17 -6.27 3.26
CA VAL A 496 -10.04 -5.12 3.09
C VAL A 496 -11.37 -5.40 3.79
N LEU A 497 -11.75 -4.53 4.70
CA LEU A 497 -13.03 -4.57 5.40
C LEU A 497 -14.05 -3.79 4.58
N GLY A 498 -15.14 -4.43 4.16
CA GLY A 498 -16.06 -3.78 3.23
C GLY A 498 -17.53 -4.14 3.40
N MET A 499 -18.36 -3.27 2.85
CA MET A 499 -19.78 -3.48 2.63
C MET A 499 -19.97 -4.13 1.27
N PHE A 500 -20.88 -5.09 1.16
CA PHE A 500 -21.18 -5.76 -0.09
C PHE A 500 -22.67 -6.03 -0.27
N ALA A 501 -23.10 -6.23 -1.51
CA ALA A 501 -24.42 -6.70 -1.86
C ALA A 501 -24.37 -7.74 -2.98
N GLU A 502 -24.94 -8.92 -2.73
CA GLU A 502 -25.01 -10.06 -3.64
C GLU A 502 -26.45 -10.43 -3.97
N GLY A 503 -26.63 -11.06 -5.11
CA GLY A 503 -27.93 -11.53 -5.58
C GLY A 503 -28.14 -11.33 -7.08
N LYS A 504 -29.33 -11.66 -7.55
CA LYS A 504 -29.68 -11.44 -8.95
C LYS A 504 -29.84 -9.95 -9.22
N GLU A 505 -29.42 -9.52 -10.38
CA GLU A 505 -29.65 -8.13 -10.82
C GLU A 505 -31.13 -7.75 -10.71
N LYS A 506 -31.37 -6.51 -10.28
CA LYS A 506 -32.72 -5.95 -10.07
C LYS A 506 -33.59 -6.69 -9.07
N SER A 507 -33.01 -7.59 -8.26
CA SER A 507 -33.77 -8.36 -7.25
C SER A 507 -33.98 -7.60 -5.94
N GLY A 508 -33.35 -6.44 -5.76
CA GLY A 508 -33.43 -5.64 -4.53
C GLY A 508 -32.23 -4.71 -4.38
N TYR A 509 -32.01 -4.23 -3.16
CA TYR A 509 -30.90 -3.39 -2.77
C TYR A 509 -30.62 -3.50 -1.27
N ALA A 510 -29.52 -2.95 -0.83
CA ALA A 510 -29.17 -2.80 0.58
C ALA A 510 -28.78 -1.37 0.91
N ASP A 511 -29.34 -0.84 1.98
CA ASP A 511 -28.98 0.45 2.57
C ASP A 511 -28.10 0.24 3.78
N PHE A 512 -26.97 0.89 3.80
CA PHE A 512 -26.04 0.94 4.93
C PHE A 512 -26.15 2.31 5.60
N GLY A 513 -26.35 2.34 6.93
CA GLY A 513 -26.57 3.56 7.67
C GLY A 513 -25.28 4.34 7.95
N TYR A 514 -24.18 3.64 8.09
CA TYR A 514 -22.84 4.19 8.34
C TYR A 514 -21.79 3.08 8.17
N PHE A 515 -20.50 3.45 8.25
CA PHE A 515 -19.37 2.53 8.36
C PHE A 515 -18.43 3.08 9.42
N ARG A 516 -18.47 2.52 10.63
CA ARG A 516 -17.66 3.00 11.76
C ARG A 516 -16.54 2.02 12.05
N TYR A 517 -15.32 2.41 11.72
CA TYR A 517 -14.09 1.66 11.98
C TYR A 517 -13.30 2.38 13.07
N ASN A 518 -13.17 1.75 14.23
CA ASN A 518 -12.43 2.28 15.37
C ASN A 518 -11.28 1.35 15.72
N GLU A 519 -10.08 1.86 15.71
CA GLU A 519 -8.89 1.18 16.23
C GLU A 519 -8.92 1.18 17.77
N LYS A 520 -8.33 0.15 18.38
CA LYS A 520 -8.23 0.01 19.82
C LYS A 520 -6.80 0.18 20.32
#